data_a6764fcbb1a62d4203d17dec378bba77
#
_entry.id   a6764fcbb1a62d4203d17dec378bba77
#
_cell.length_a   1.000
_cell.length_b   1.000
_cell.length_c   1.000
_cell.angle_alpha   90.00
_cell.angle_beta   90.00
_cell.angle_gamma   90.00
#
_symmetry.space_group_name_H-M   'P 1'
#
loop_
_entity.id
_entity.type
_entity.pdbx_description
1 polymer ?
#
loop_
_entity_poly.entity_id
_entity_poly.type
_entity_poly.pdbx_seq_one_letter_code
_entity_poly.pdbx_strand_id
1 'polypeptide(L)'
;LGLSRGLDVDVFAPGLSFFFDSHVDFFEEIAKFRAARRIWARWMRDVYGAKTEKAQWLRFHTQTAGVSLTAQQPYNNVVRTGIEALAAVLGGTNSLHTTALDETLALPSELAAEIALRTQQVIMEETGVVNVADPLGGSWYVEALTDKIEAEAEAIFDRILSMGGSTLTS
;
A
#
# COMPACT_ATOMS: atom_id res chain seq x y z
N LEU A 1 -6.35 9.80 -19.52
CA LEU A 1 -7.59 10.55 -19.63
C LEU A 1 -7.40 12.04 -19.30
N GLY A 2 -6.76 12.41 -18.15
CA GLY A 2 -6.51 13.82 -17.81
C GLY A 2 -5.68 14.55 -18.85
N LEU A 3 -4.54 13.98 -19.22
CA LEU A 3 -3.64 14.51 -20.24
C LEU A 3 -4.31 14.64 -21.61
N SER A 4 -5.09 13.64 -22.03
CA SER A 4 -5.80 13.69 -23.32
C SER A 4 -6.88 14.79 -23.37
N ARG A 5 -7.24 15.35 -22.22
CA ARG A 5 -8.16 16.49 -22.08
C ARG A 5 -7.44 17.81 -21.81
N GLY A 6 -6.11 17.83 -21.95
CA GLY A 6 -5.31 19.04 -21.81
C GLY A 6 -4.99 19.46 -20.38
N LEU A 7 -5.21 18.57 -19.39
CA LEU A 7 -4.85 18.87 -18.01
C LEU A 7 -3.34 18.70 -17.81
N ASP A 8 -2.73 19.61 -17.05
CA ASP A 8 -1.32 19.53 -16.69
C ASP A 8 -1.12 18.48 -15.59
N VAL A 9 -0.24 17.50 -15.87
CA VAL A 9 0.08 16.43 -14.94
C VAL A 9 0.65 16.94 -13.62
N ASP A 10 1.45 17.98 -13.65
CA ASP A 10 2.05 18.56 -12.45
C ASP A 10 1.03 19.29 -11.55
N VAL A 11 -0.13 19.60 -12.10
CA VAL A 11 -1.25 20.21 -11.36
C VAL A 11 -2.17 19.15 -10.76
N PHE A 12 -2.62 18.17 -11.55
CA PHE A 12 -3.60 17.22 -11.05
C PHE A 12 -3.01 16.01 -10.31
N ALA A 13 -1.83 15.51 -10.72
CA ALA A 13 -1.26 14.30 -10.11
C ALA A 13 -0.98 14.44 -8.60
N PRO A 14 -0.52 15.61 -8.09
CA PRO A 14 -0.38 15.81 -6.64
C PRO A 14 -1.70 15.69 -5.86
N GLY A 15 -2.85 15.80 -6.52
CA GLY A 15 -4.18 15.62 -5.93
C GLY A 15 -4.66 14.17 -5.86
N LEU A 16 -3.98 13.25 -6.57
CA LEU A 16 -4.36 11.85 -6.57
C LEU A 16 -3.88 11.14 -5.29
N SER A 17 -4.71 10.26 -4.79
CA SER A 17 -4.36 9.36 -3.68
C SER A 17 -4.97 7.98 -3.94
N PHE A 18 -4.38 6.98 -3.30
CA PHE A 18 -4.71 5.57 -3.53
C PHE A 18 -5.00 4.88 -2.22
N PHE A 19 -5.57 3.70 -2.34
CA PHE A 19 -5.91 2.84 -1.23
C PHE A 19 -5.35 1.43 -1.51
N PHE A 20 -4.67 0.85 -0.53
CA PHE A 20 -4.17 -0.51 -0.57
C PHE A 20 -4.60 -1.28 0.66
N ASP A 21 -4.77 -2.59 0.52
CA ASP A 21 -4.80 -3.50 1.64
C ASP A 21 -3.39 -4.00 1.97
N SER A 22 -3.15 -4.31 3.24
CA SER A 22 -1.97 -5.04 3.72
C SER A 22 -2.41 -6.38 4.26
N HIS A 23 -1.94 -7.45 3.62
CA HIS A 23 -2.23 -8.84 3.97
C HIS A 23 -1.15 -9.42 4.91
N VAL A 24 -1.29 -10.70 5.35
CA VAL A 24 -0.34 -11.32 6.29
C VAL A 24 0.96 -11.80 5.68
N ASP A 25 1.13 -11.83 4.35
CA ASP A 25 2.41 -12.13 3.73
C ASP A 25 3.36 -10.94 3.88
N PHE A 26 4.05 -10.90 5.00
CA PHE A 26 4.78 -9.76 5.51
C PHE A 26 5.76 -9.14 4.50
N PHE A 27 6.59 -9.96 3.88
CA PHE A 27 7.60 -9.45 2.95
C PHE A 27 7.01 -9.08 1.59
N GLU A 28 6.00 -9.81 1.14
CA GLU A 28 5.30 -9.49 -0.11
C GLU A 28 4.61 -8.14 -0.02
N GLU A 29 3.95 -7.85 1.10
CA GLU A 29 3.27 -6.57 1.31
C GLU A 29 4.26 -5.39 1.34
N ILE A 30 5.39 -5.53 2.03
CA ILE A 30 6.45 -4.52 2.03
C ILE A 30 6.96 -4.28 0.61
N ALA A 31 7.27 -5.35 -0.11
CA ALA A 31 7.76 -5.28 -1.48
C ALA A 31 6.72 -4.70 -2.45
N LYS A 32 5.45 -5.01 -2.26
CA LYS A 32 4.32 -4.45 -3.03
C LYS A 32 4.27 -2.92 -2.92
N PHE A 33 4.33 -2.38 -1.72
CA PHE A 33 4.30 -0.93 -1.52
C PHE A 33 5.54 -0.24 -2.08
N ARG A 34 6.71 -0.87 -1.99
CA ARG A 34 7.95 -0.39 -2.60
C ARG A 34 7.86 -0.37 -4.12
N ALA A 35 7.40 -1.48 -4.72
CA ALA A 35 7.19 -1.59 -6.17
C ALA A 35 6.17 -0.56 -6.68
N ALA A 36 5.03 -0.41 -5.99
CA ALA A 36 4.00 0.56 -6.36
C ALA A 36 4.53 1.99 -6.43
N ARG A 37 5.32 2.43 -5.42
CA ARG A 37 5.93 3.77 -5.45
C ARG A 37 6.93 3.93 -6.58
N ARG A 38 7.74 2.90 -6.85
CA ARG A 38 8.75 2.92 -7.91
C ARG A 38 8.11 2.96 -9.31
N ILE A 39 7.08 2.15 -9.54
CA ILE A 39 6.29 2.16 -10.77
C ILE A 39 5.66 3.55 -10.97
N TRP A 40 4.96 4.07 -9.96
CA TRP A 40 4.31 5.37 -10.06
C TRP A 40 5.30 6.48 -10.44
N ALA A 41 6.43 6.57 -9.72
CA ALA A 41 7.43 7.60 -9.96
C ALA A 41 7.99 7.53 -11.39
N ARG A 42 8.29 6.32 -11.88
CA ARG A 42 8.79 6.14 -13.25
C ARG A 42 7.74 6.48 -14.29
N TRP A 43 6.52 5.98 -14.14
CA TRP A 43 5.45 6.28 -15.09
C TRP A 43 5.12 7.76 -15.16
N MET A 44 5.03 8.42 -14.01
CA MET A 44 4.75 9.85 -13.96
C MET A 44 5.84 10.67 -14.63
N ARG A 45 7.11 10.34 -14.38
CA ARG A 45 8.25 11.04 -14.96
C ARG A 45 8.44 10.71 -16.44
N ASP A 46 8.53 9.42 -16.77
CA ASP A 46 9.05 8.95 -18.07
C ASP A 46 7.93 8.81 -19.12
N VAL A 47 6.72 8.48 -18.71
CA VAL A 47 5.57 8.27 -19.61
C VAL A 47 4.68 9.50 -19.68
N TYR A 48 4.36 10.10 -18.53
CA TYR A 48 3.43 11.23 -18.44
C TYR A 48 4.11 12.60 -18.39
N GLY A 49 5.44 12.64 -18.31
CA GLY A 49 6.23 13.85 -18.41
C GLY A 49 6.14 14.80 -17.20
N ALA A 50 5.80 14.26 -16.01
CA ALA A 50 5.76 15.03 -14.78
C ALA A 50 7.15 15.56 -14.41
N LYS A 51 7.24 16.87 -14.11
CA LYS A 51 8.47 17.60 -13.81
C LYS A 51 8.66 17.83 -12.31
N THR A 52 7.57 17.90 -11.56
CA THR A 52 7.62 18.16 -10.12
C THR A 52 7.74 16.84 -9.33
N GLU A 53 8.51 16.88 -8.24
CA GLU A 53 8.63 15.73 -7.34
C GLU A 53 7.27 15.31 -6.77
N LYS A 54 6.42 16.30 -6.43
CA LYS A 54 5.09 16.02 -5.85
C LYS A 54 4.19 15.20 -6.77
N ALA A 55 4.29 15.37 -8.09
CA ALA A 55 3.55 14.57 -9.05
C ALA A 55 4.06 13.12 -9.13
N GLN A 56 5.32 12.88 -8.74
CA GLN A 56 5.97 11.56 -8.74
C GLN A 56 5.79 10.81 -7.41
N TRP A 57 5.17 11.40 -6.40
CA TRP A 57 4.91 10.75 -5.13
C TRP A 57 3.61 9.97 -5.17
N LEU A 58 3.68 8.65 -4.99
CA LEU A 58 2.50 7.83 -4.75
C LEU A 58 2.06 8.03 -3.30
N ARG A 59 0.92 8.68 -3.10
CA ARG A 59 0.31 8.84 -1.77
C ARG A 59 -0.81 7.83 -1.62
N PHE A 60 -0.75 7.05 -0.56
CA PHE A 60 -1.75 6.02 -0.32
C PHE A 60 -2.06 5.83 1.16
N HIS A 61 -3.29 5.45 1.39
CA HIS A 61 -3.77 4.89 2.64
C HIS A 61 -3.65 3.37 2.59
N THR A 62 -3.36 2.74 3.71
CA THR A 62 -3.40 1.28 3.83
C THR A 62 -4.39 0.87 4.92
N GLN A 63 -5.18 -0.13 4.62
CA GLN A 63 -5.98 -0.86 5.58
C GLN A 63 -5.38 -2.25 5.77
N THR A 64 -5.35 -2.76 6.99
CA THR A 64 -5.06 -4.18 7.22
C THR A 64 -6.20 -5.02 6.64
N ALA A 65 -5.85 -6.12 5.96
CA ALA A 65 -6.81 -6.88 5.16
C ALA A 65 -7.77 -7.71 6.03
N GLY A 66 -9.05 -7.34 6.03
CA GLY A 66 -10.08 -8.10 6.74
C GLY A 66 -10.25 -9.53 6.23
N VAL A 67 -9.92 -9.79 4.96
CA VAL A 67 -10.01 -11.12 4.32
C VAL A 67 -9.03 -12.14 4.93
N SER A 68 -7.97 -11.72 5.58
CA SER A 68 -7.01 -12.60 6.29
C SER A 68 -7.49 -13.04 7.66
N LEU A 69 -8.50 -12.35 8.22
CA LEU A 69 -9.01 -12.61 9.55
C LEU A 69 -9.98 -13.82 9.53
N THR A 70 -10.08 -14.50 10.66
CA THR A 70 -10.93 -15.70 10.79
C THR A 70 -11.95 -15.56 11.91
N ALA A 71 -13.12 -16.15 11.73
CA ALA A 71 -14.14 -16.25 12.77
C ALA A 71 -13.73 -17.24 13.88
N GLN A 72 -12.93 -18.26 13.52
CA GLN A 72 -12.37 -19.20 14.46
C GLN A 72 -11.21 -18.55 15.20
N GLN A 73 -11.18 -18.69 16.52
CA GLN A 73 -10.14 -18.12 17.38
C GLN A 73 -9.92 -16.62 17.14
N PRO A 74 -10.96 -15.77 17.29
CA PRO A 74 -10.92 -14.37 16.86
C PRO A 74 -9.84 -13.52 17.55
N TYR A 75 -9.39 -13.91 18.75
CA TYR A 75 -8.28 -13.21 19.41
C TYR A 75 -6.96 -13.30 18.64
N ASN A 76 -6.75 -14.35 17.85
CA ASN A 76 -5.57 -14.44 16.98
C ASN A 76 -5.59 -13.38 15.84
N ASN A 77 -6.74 -12.76 15.56
CA ASN A 77 -6.84 -11.67 14.60
C ASN A 77 -6.06 -10.43 15.07
N VAL A 78 -5.88 -10.22 16.37
CA VAL A 78 -5.03 -9.14 16.90
C VAL A 78 -3.59 -9.30 16.40
N VAL A 79 -3.08 -10.52 16.40
CA VAL A 79 -1.72 -10.84 15.91
C VAL A 79 -1.64 -10.63 14.40
N ARG A 80 -2.64 -11.10 13.64
CA ARG A 80 -2.68 -10.90 12.17
C ARG A 80 -2.68 -9.42 11.83
N THR A 81 -3.61 -8.66 12.41
CA THR A 81 -3.70 -7.20 12.22
C THR A 81 -2.39 -6.50 12.60
N GLY A 82 -1.73 -6.91 13.68
CA GLY A 82 -0.45 -6.35 14.10
C GLY A 82 0.67 -6.58 13.07
N ILE A 83 0.74 -7.78 12.49
CA ILE A 83 1.71 -8.13 11.44
C ILE A 83 1.42 -7.33 10.15
N GLU A 84 0.17 -7.27 9.73
CA GLU A 84 -0.27 -6.51 8.55
C GLU A 84 0.01 -5.01 8.71
N ALA A 85 -0.29 -4.46 9.89
CA ALA A 85 -0.01 -3.07 10.21
C ALA A 85 1.49 -2.76 10.18
N LEU A 86 2.31 -3.64 10.75
CA LEU A 86 3.77 -3.49 10.74
C LEU A 86 4.32 -3.58 9.30
N ALA A 87 3.80 -4.48 8.48
CA ALA A 87 4.17 -4.56 7.07
C ALA A 87 3.83 -3.26 6.32
N ALA A 88 2.66 -2.69 6.56
CA ALA A 88 2.26 -1.41 5.97
C ALA A 88 3.19 -0.25 6.39
N VAL A 89 3.55 -0.18 7.67
CA VAL A 89 4.46 0.83 8.22
C VAL A 89 5.85 0.70 7.59
N LEU A 90 6.44 -0.50 7.59
CA LEU A 90 7.75 -0.76 6.99
C LEU A 90 7.72 -0.63 5.46
N GLY A 91 6.59 -0.86 4.85
CA GLY A 91 6.34 -0.63 3.43
C GLY A 91 6.16 0.84 3.06
N GLY A 92 6.06 1.75 4.04
CA GLY A 92 6.04 3.21 3.83
C GLY A 92 4.66 3.78 3.47
N THR A 93 3.58 3.26 4.07
CA THR A 93 2.25 3.87 3.94
C THR A 93 2.19 5.29 4.51
N ASN A 94 1.33 6.15 3.95
CA ASN A 94 1.16 7.52 4.44
C ASN A 94 0.12 7.61 5.57
N SER A 95 -0.85 6.71 5.59
CA SER A 95 -1.82 6.57 6.68
C SER A 95 -2.28 5.13 6.79
N LEU A 96 -2.76 4.74 7.96
CA LEU A 96 -3.06 3.35 8.29
C LEU A 96 -4.38 3.24 9.03
N HIS A 97 -5.18 2.25 8.64
CA HIS A 97 -6.30 1.73 9.41
C HIS A 97 -6.01 0.28 9.83
N THR A 98 -6.30 -0.04 11.09
CA THR A 98 -6.19 -1.39 11.65
C THR A 98 -7.57 -1.97 11.88
N THR A 99 -7.80 -3.16 11.32
CA THR A 99 -9.06 -3.88 11.40
C THR A 99 -9.27 -4.45 12.80
N ALA A 100 -10.49 -4.38 13.28
CA ALA A 100 -10.86 -4.92 14.60
C ALA A 100 -10.85 -6.45 14.59
N LEU A 101 -10.56 -7.09 15.73
CA LEU A 101 -10.46 -8.53 15.86
C LEU A 101 -11.76 -9.30 15.54
N ASP A 102 -12.89 -8.64 15.68
CA ASP A 102 -14.24 -9.16 15.45
C ASP A 102 -14.85 -8.79 14.09
N GLU A 103 -14.05 -8.23 13.18
CA GLU A 103 -14.45 -7.83 11.82
C GLU A 103 -15.20 -8.94 11.06
N THR A 104 -14.80 -10.20 11.27
CA THR A 104 -15.43 -11.35 10.61
C THR A 104 -16.77 -11.77 11.23
N LEU A 105 -17.14 -11.17 12.36
CA LEU A 105 -18.33 -11.55 13.11
C LEU A 105 -19.44 -10.48 13.01
N ALA A 106 -19.09 -9.21 13.16
CA ALA A 106 -20.05 -8.10 13.19
C ALA A 106 -19.33 -6.75 13.10
N LEU A 107 -20.07 -5.66 13.29
CA LEU A 107 -19.48 -4.34 13.55
C LEU A 107 -18.63 -4.41 14.83
N PRO A 108 -17.52 -3.65 14.88
CA PRO A 108 -16.60 -3.69 15.99
C PRO A 108 -17.26 -3.42 17.34
N SER A 109 -16.95 -4.27 18.32
CA SER A 109 -17.22 -3.94 19.72
C SER A 109 -16.29 -2.82 20.19
N GLU A 110 -16.66 -2.12 21.28
CA GLU A 110 -15.85 -1.06 21.87
C GLU A 110 -14.42 -1.56 22.20
N LEU A 111 -14.32 -2.73 22.82
CA LEU A 111 -13.04 -3.37 23.14
C LEU A 111 -12.23 -3.68 21.88
N ALA A 112 -12.84 -4.23 20.84
CA ALA A 112 -12.15 -4.58 19.60
C ALA A 112 -11.65 -3.33 18.87
N ALA A 113 -12.44 -2.25 18.85
CA ALA A 113 -12.03 -0.97 18.27
C ALA A 113 -10.88 -0.33 19.06
N GLU A 114 -10.92 -0.40 20.40
CA GLU A 114 -9.81 0.08 21.24
C GLU A 114 -8.53 -0.71 20.97
N ILE A 115 -8.57 -2.04 20.92
CA ILE A 115 -7.41 -2.88 20.64
C ILE A 115 -6.83 -2.54 19.26
N ALA A 116 -7.68 -2.36 18.24
CA ALA A 116 -7.24 -1.97 16.90
C ALA A 116 -6.48 -0.64 16.90
N LEU A 117 -7.00 0.37 17.61
CA LEU A 117 -6.33 1.66 17.77
C LEU A 117 -5.00 1.52 18.53
N ARG A 118 -5.01 0.78 19.66
CA ARG A 118 -3.80 0.57 20.47
C ARG A 118 -2.72 -0.19 19.73
N THR A 119 -3.06 -1.08 18.81
CA THR A 119 -2.10 -1.77 17.94
C THR A 119 -1.22 -0.78 17.17
N GLN A 120 -1.80 0.29 16.61
CA GLN A 120 -1.01 1.33 15.94
C GLN A 120 -0.11 2.08 16.92
N GLN A 121 -0.60 2.37 18.11
CA GLN A 121 0.19 3.07 19.14
C GLN A 121 1.37 2.22 19.64
N VAL A 122 1.18 0.92 19.85
CA VAL A 122 2.27 0.00 20.20
C VAL A 122 3.34 0.01 19.11
N ILE A 123 2.95 -0.07 17.84
CA ILE A 123 3.90 0.00 16.73
C ILE A 123 4.67 1.33 16.75
N MET A 124 3.98 2.44 16.94
CA MET A 124 4.57 3.78 16.91
C MET A 124 5.51 4.02 18.10
N GLU A 125 5.09 3.65 19.32
CA GLU A 125 5.77 4.07 20.55
C GLU A 125 6.79 3.04 21.04
N GLU A 126 6.62 1.74 20.74
CA GLU A 126 7.40 0.69 21.40
C GLU A 126 8.37 -0.05 20.46
N THR A 127 8.14 -0.01 19.13
CA THR A 127 8.96 -0.81 18.19
C THR A 127 10.20 -0.09 17.66
N GLY A 128 10.28 1.23 17.83
CA GLY A 128 11.37 2.04 17.29
C GLY A 128 11.30 2.31 15.77
N VAL A 129 10.23 1.90 15.08
CA VAL A 129 10.08 2.10 13.62
C VAL A 129 10.11 3.58 13.21
N VAL A 130 9.72 4.47 14.11
CA VAL A 130 9.74 5.93 13.87
C VAL A 130 11.16 6.51 13.76
N ASN A 131 12.17 5.78 14.19
CA ASN A 131 13.57 6.24 14.22
C ASN A 131 14.33 5.91 12.92
N VAL A 132 13.72 5.20 12.00
CA VAL A 132 14.38 4.71 10.77
C VAL A 132 13.48 4.95 9.55
N ALA A 133 14.13 5.16 8.40
CA ALA A 133 13.45 5.22 7.12
C ALA A 133 13.92 4.03 6.27
N ASP A 134 12.95 3.32 5.66
CA ASP A 134 13.20 2.17 4.79
C ASP A 134 14.23 1.16 5.36
N PRO A 135 14.01 0.60 6.56
CA PRO A 135 15.00 -0.22 7.25
C PRO A 135 15.32 -1.52 6.53
N LEU A 136 14.48 -1.94 5.58
CA LEU A 136 14.68 -3.13 4.76
C LEU A 136 15.32 -2.82 3.40
N GLY A 137 15.62 -1.55 3.11
CA GLY A 137 16.35 -1.14 1.92
C GLY A 137 17.72 -1.81 1.85
N GLY A 138 18.04 -2.40 0.68
CA GLY A 138 19.26 -3.18 0.49
C GLY A 138 19.19 -4.64 0.98
N SER A 139 18.07 -5.09 1.56
CA SER A 139 17.83 -6.52 1.80
C SER A 139 17.75 -7.26 0.46
N TRP A 140 18.63 -8.20 0.22
CA TRP A 140 18.66 -8.96 -1.03
C TRP A 140 17.31 -9.60 -1.36
N TYR A 141 16.65 -10.17 -0.37
CA TYR A 141 15.34 -10.79 -0.55
C TYR A 141 14.25 -9.77 -0.88
N VAL A 142 14.17 -8.68 -0.11
CA VAL A 142 13.13 -7.65 -0.31
C VAL A 142 13.33 -6.92 -1.63
N GLU A 143 14.57 -6.60 -2.01
CA GLU A 143 14.86 -5.97 -3.30
C GLU A 143 14.49 -6.91 -4.47
N ALA A 144 14.89 -8.18 -4.41
CA ALA A 144 14.54 -9.15 -5.45
C ALA A 144 13.02 -9.36 -5.56
N LEU A 145 12.31 -9.40 -4.44
CA LEU A 145 10.85 -9.51 -4.42
C LEU A 145 10.18 -8.25 -4.98
N THR A 146 10.71 -7.08 -4.63
CA THR A 146 10.25 -5.80 -5.18
C THR A 146 10.40 -5.76 -6.70
N ASP A 147 11.56 -6.17 -7.22
CA ASP A 147 11.83 -6.23 -8.68
C ASP A 147 10.88 -7.20 -9.38
N LYS A 148 10.63 -8.36 -8.77
CA LYS A 148 9.70 -9.35 -9.30
C LYS A 148 8.28 -8.80 -9.40
N ILE A 149 7.75 -8.21 -8.32
CA ILE A 149 6.40 -7.65 -8.29
C ILE A 149 6.28 -6.52 -9.32
N GLU A 150 7.29 -5.66 -9.43
CA GLU A 150 7.33 -4.62 -10.44
C GLU A 150 7.26 -5.18 -11.86
N ALA A 151 8.09 -6.19 -12.18
CA ALA A 151 8.10 -6.80 -13.49
C ALA A 151 6.77 -7.47 -13.84
N GLU A 152 6.14 -8.14 -12.90
CA GLU A 152 4.82 -8.76 -13.08
C GLU A 152 3.72 -7.70 -13.29
N ALA A 153 3.75 -6.59 -12.57
CA ALA A 153 2.82 -5.48 -12.75
C ALA A 153 2.98 -4.82 -14.13
N GLU A 154 4.23 -4.56 -14.55
CA GLU A 154 4.50 -3.99 -15.88
C GLU A 154 4.03 -4.92 -16.99
N ALA A 155 4.22 -6.22 -16.89
CA ALA A 155 3.71 -7.19 -17.85
C ALA A 155 2.15 -7.16 -17.95
N ILE A 156 1.46 -6.88 -16.84
CA ILE A 156 0.00 -6.69 -16.84
C ILE A 156 -0.35 -5.37 -17.54
N PHE A 157 0.39 -4.29 -17.30
CA PHE A 157 0.15 -3.02 -17.96
C PHE A 157 0.34 -3.13 -19.47
N ASP A 158 1.39 -3.80 -19.94
CA ASP A 158 1.63 -4.06 -21.36
C ASP A 158 0.46 -4.83 -21.99
N ARG A 159 -0.05 -5.83 -21.29
CA ARG A 159 -1.23 -6.58 -21.73
C ARG A 159 -2.48 -5.70 -21.81
N ILE A 160 -2.73 -4.84 -20.82
CA ILE A 160 -3.85 -3.89 -20.84
C ILE A 160 -3.70 -2.91 -22.01
N LEU A 161 -2.51 -2.36 -22.22
CA LEU A 161 -2.22 -1.44 -23.32
C LEU A 161 -2.42 -2.10 -24.69
N SER A 162 -2.01 -3.36 -24.85
CA SER A 162 -2.21 -4.11 -26.10
C SER A 162 -3.69 -4.36 -26.42
N MET A 163 -4.57 -4.35 -25.40
CA MET A 163 -6.02 -4.47 -25.55
C MET A 163 -6.75 -3.12 -25.77
N GLY A 164 -6.00 -2.02 -25.91
CA GLY A 164 -6.57 -0.67 -26.11
C GLY A 164 -6.55 0.22 -24.87
N GLY A 165 -5.92 -0.21 -23.78
CA GLY A 165 -5.83 0.54 -22.54
C GLY A 165 -7.08 0.45 -21.66
N SER A 166 -7.07 1.17 -20.53
CA SER A 166 -8.18 1.20 -19.57
C SER A 166 -9.34 2.13 -19.97
N THR A 167 -9.16 2.95 -21.01
CA THR A 167 -10.20 3.81 -21.54
C THR A 167 -10.78 3.16 -22.78
N LEU A 168 -11.98 2.65 -22.68
CA LEU A 168 -12.80 2.38 -23.85
C LEU A 168 -13.01 3.72 -24.55
N THR A 169 -12.30 3.92 -25.64
CA THR A 169 -12.64 4.98 -26.58
C THR A 169 -13.92 4.55 -27.30
N SER A 170 -15.04 5.01 -26.80
CA SER A 170 -16.29 5.00 -27.57
C SER A 170 -16.24 6.03 -28.65
#